data_bc6acabb4b65b013a45eb5cb6aa8d8c8
#
_entry.id   bc6acabb4b65b013a45eb5cb6aa8d8c8
#
_cell.length_a   1.000
_cell.length_b   1.000
_cell.length_c   1.000
_cell.angle_alpha   90.00
_cell.angle_beta   90.00
_cell.angle_gamma   90.00
#
_symmetry.space_group_name_H-M   'P 1'
#
loop_
_entity.id
_entity.type
_entity.pdbx_description
1 polymer ?
#
loop_
_entity_poly.entity_id
_entity_poly.type
_entity_poly.pdbx_seq_one_letter_code
_entity_poly.pdbx_strand_id
1 'polypeptide(L)'
;FGAYCRKIADNILHSAHDAEECENDTWLAAWNSMPTNRPARLAPYLGRITRNLALDRFDRAAAQKRGSGQTCAPLDELAECVAAPGSVEDSFDAAETGRLISAFLRTLPEETRSIFLRRYWYCDATADIAARYGLTESKVRVTLHRTRGKLAAYLQERGAAL
;
A
#
# COMPACT_ATOMS: atom_id res chain seq x y z
N PHE A 1 -9.06 16.11 6.26
CA PHE A 1 -8.63 14.83 5.63
C PHE A 1 -8.32 14.97 4.13
N GLY A 2 -8.74 16.07 3.45
CA GLY A 2 -8.51 16.26 2.01
C GLY A 2 -7.04 16.16 1.61
N ALA A 3 -6.16 16.95 2.25
CA ALA A 3 -4.73 16.90 1.98
C ALA A 3 -4.11 15.51 2.23
N TYR A 4 -4.64 14.76 3.19
CA TYR A 4 -4.22 13.38 3.48
C TYR A 4 -4.60 12.42 2.34
N CYS A 5 -5.84 12.48 1.87
CA CYS A 5 -6.31 11.66 0.74
C CYS A 5 -5.57 12.04 -0.55
N ARG A 6 -5.46 13.34 -0.84
CA ARG A 6 -4.74 13.85 -2.03
C ARG A 6 -3.28 13.38 -2.05
N LYS A 7 -2.56 13.42 -0.91
CA LYS A 7 -1.17 12.93 -0.85
C LYS A 7 -1.06 11.43 -1.17
N ILE A 8 -1.99 10.60 -0.70
CA ILE A 8 -2.01 9.17 -1.02
C ILE A 8 -2.24 8.97 -2.52
N ALA A 9 -3.22 9.67 -3.09
CA ALA A 9 -3.54 9.57 -4.51
C ALA A 9 -2.39 10.06 -5.39
N ASP A 10 -1.76 11.19 -5.06
CA ASP A 10 -0.64 11.77 -5.79
C ASP A 10 0.59 10.85 -5.80
N ASN A 11 0.90 10.21 -4.67
CA ASN A 11 1.98 9.22 -4.57
C ASN A 11 1.79 8.00 -5.49
N ILE A 12 0.55 7.67 -5.84
CA ILE A 12 0.22 6.51 -6.69
C ILE A 12 0.07 6.94 -8.15
N LEU A 13 -0.65 8.04 -8.40
CA LEU A 13 -1.04 8.47 -9.74
C LEU A 13 0.01 9.36 -10.40
N HIS A 14 0.88 10.01 -9.60
CA HIS A 14 1.89 10.97 -10.07
C HIS A 14 1.30 12.10 -10.94
N SER A 15 0.06 12.49 -10.67
CA SER A 15 -0.70 13.51 -11.37
C SER A 15 -1.57 14.28 -10.39
N ALA A 16 -1.29 15.56 -10.21
CA ALA A 16 -2.05 16.42 -9.29
C ALA A 16 -3.53 16.51 -9.65
N HIS A 17 -3.84 16.52 -10.94
CA HIS A 17 -5.21 16.55 -11.45
C HIS A 17 -5.96 15.25 -11.10
N ASP A 18 -5.36 14.09 -11.42
CA ASP A 18 -5.98 12.79 -11.12
C ASP A 18 -6.08 12.56 -9.60
N ALA A 19 -5.13 13.09 -8.82
CA ALA A 19 -5.17 13.03 -7.37
C ALA A 19 -6.33 13.85 -6.78
N GLU A 20 -6.64 15.00 -7.34
CA GLU A 20 -7.79 15.82 -6.94
C GLU A 20 -9.11 15.14 -7.29
N GLU A 21 -9.23 14.57 -8.48
CA GLU A 21 -10.42 13.78 -8.85
C GLU A 21 -10.58 12.55 -7.94
N CYS A 22 -9.47 11.85 -7.64
CA CYS A 22 -9.49 10.70 -6.73
C CYS A 22 -9.90 11.10 -5.30
N GLU A 23 -9.51 12.29 -4.84
CA GLU A 23 -9.99 12.85 -3.57
C GLU A 23 -11.51 13.04 -3.59
N ASN A 24 -12.06 13.64 -4.65
CA ASN A 24 -13.50 13.84 -4.79
C ASN A 24 -14.27 12.51 -4.83
N ASP A 25 -13.77 11.53 -5.58
CA ASP A 25 -14.35 10.18 -5.59
C ASP A 25 -14.29 9.49 -4.22
N THR A 26 -13.22 9.76 -3.45
CA THR A 26 -13.09 9.26 -2.08
C THR A 26 -14.20 9.78 -1.18
N TRP A 27 -14.55 11.07 -1.30
CA TRP A 27 -15.65 11.66 -0.53
C TRP A 27 -16.98 11.04 -0.91
N LEU A 28 -17.23 10.87 -2.21
CA LEU A 28 -18.46 10.25 -2.69
C LEU A 28 -18.60 8.78 -2.23
N ALA A 29 -17.53 8.01 -2.36
CA ALA A 29 -17.48 6.62 -1.93
C ALA A 29 -17.67 6.48 -0.40
N ALA A 30 -17.03 7.36 0.37
CA ALA A 30 -17.18 7.41 1.81
C ALA A 30 -18.62 7.76 2.20
N TRP A 31 -19.20 8.77 1.59
CA TRP A 31 -20.59 9.18 1.84
C TRP A 31 -21.58 8.04 1.58
N ASN A 32 -21.45 7.36 0.46
CA ASN A 32 -22.35 6.26 0.07
C ASN A 32 -22.19 5.02 0.97
N SER A 33 -21.00 4.80 1.54
CA SER A 33 -20.72 3.61 2.35
C SER A 33 -20.88 3.80 3.85
N MET A 34 -20.80 5.03 4.37
CA MET A 34 -20.95 5.33 5.81
C MET A 34 -22.28 4.92 6.43
N PRO A 35 -23.44 4.99 5.76
CA PRO A 35 -24.70 4.53 6.35
C PRO A 35 -24.66 3.06 6.79
N THR A 36 -23.91 2.24 6.04
CA THR A 36 -23.74 0.80 6.33
C THR A 36 -22.47 0.53 7.15
N ASN A 37 -21.38 1.24 6.82
CA ASN A 37 -20.09 1.09 7.47
C ASN A 37 -19.85 2.25 8.44
N ARG A 38 -19.85 1.96 9.74
CA ARG A 38 -19.54 2.96 10.78
C ARG A 38 -18.08 2.82 11.23
N PRO A 39 -17.11 3.51 10.57
CA PRO A 39 -15.71 3.35 10.91
C PRO A 39 -15.40 3.94 12.28
N ALA A 40 -14.73 3.18 13.14
CA ALA A 40 -14.26 3.66 14.44
C ALA A 40 -13.16 4.74 14.29
N ARG A 41 -12.45 4.75 13.18
CA ARG A 41 -11.40 5.71 12.84
C ARG A 41 -11.55 6.17 11.39
N LEU A 42 -11.80 7.47 11.21
CA LEU A 42 -12.07 8.02 9.88
C LEU A 42 -10.84 8.07 8.97
N ALA A 43 -9.67 8.45 9.49
CA ALA A 43 -8.47 8.56 8.66
C ALA A 43 -8.05 7.25 7.99
N PRO A 44 -7.91 6.09 8.69
CA PRO A 44 -7.61 4.83 8.03
C PRO A 44 -8.68 4.38 7.03
N TYR A 45 -9.95 4.68 7.32
CA TYR A 45 -11.06 4.35 6.45
C TYR A 45 -10.99 5.11 5.12
N LEU A 46 -10.84 6.44 5.19
CA LEU A 46 -10.67 7.29 4.00
C LEU A 46 -9.39 6.91 3.23
N GLY A 47 -8.28 6.70 3.93
CA GLY A 47 -7.02 6.30 3.30
C GLY A 47 -7.12 4.98 2.53
N ARG A 48 -7.89 4.01 3.04
CA ARG A 48 -8.17 2.75 2.33
C ARG A 48 -9.00 2.98 1.07
N ILE A 49 -10.05 3.78 1.14
CA ILE A 49 -10.88 4.11 -0.02
C ILE A 49 -10.04 4.82 -1.08
N THR A 50 -9.32 5.87 -0.70
CA THR A 50 -8.46 6.63 -1.62
C THR A 50 -7.43 5.74 -2.31
N ARG A 51 -6.73 4.91 -1.52
CA ARG A 51 -5.72 4.00 -2.06
C ARG A 51 -6.29 3.03 -3.08
N ASN A 52 -7.43 2.42 -2.79
CA ASN A 52 -8.08 1.49 -3.71
C ASN A 52 -8.48 2.20 -5.01
N LEU A 53 -9.13 3.38 -4.92
CA LEU A 53 -9.51 4.17 -6.09
C LEU A 53 -8.30 4.60 -6.93
N ALA A 54 -7.21 5.01 -6.27
CA ALA A 54 -5.99 5.41 -6.96
C ALA A 54 -5.32 4.22 -7.68
N LEU A 55 -5.26 3.05 -7.06
CA LEU A 55 -4.73 1.83 -7.69
C LEU A 55 -5.58 1.39 -8.87
N ASP A 56 -6.91 1.37 -8.73
CA ASP A 56 -7.83 1.04 -9.82
C ASP A 56 -7.67 1.98 -11.03
N ARG A 57 -7.44 3.29 -10.78
CA ARG A 57 -7.17 4.27 -11.85
C ARG A 57 -5.80 4.04 -12.49
N PHE A 58 -4.78 3.77 -11.68
CA PHE A 58 -3.43 3.46 -12.16
C PHE A 58 -3.43 2.24 -13.07
N ASP A 59 -4.09 1.15 -12.66
CA ASP A 59 -4.19 -0.09 -13.43
C ASP A 59 -4.95 0.10 -14.74
N ARG A 60 -6.03 0.88 -14.74
CA ARG A 60 -6.76 1.23 -15.98
C ARG A 60 -5.91 2.05 -16.93
N ALA A 61 -5.15 3.03 -16.43
CA ALA A 61 -4.25 3.85 -17.25
C ALA A 61 -3.10 3.01 -17.83
N ALA A 62 -2.54 2.08 -17.05
CA ALA A 62 -1.52 1.15 -17.51
C ALA A 62 -2.06 0.19 -18.59
N ALA A 63 -3.28 -0.34 -18.44
CA ALA A 63 -3.93 -1.19 -19.42
C ALA A 63 -4.20 -0.47 -20.77
N GLN A 64 -4.57 0.82 -20.71
CA GLN A 64 -4.80 1.63 -21.91
C GLN A 64 -3.51 1.92 -22.70
N LYS A 65 -2.37 2.04 -22.03
CA LYS A 65 -1.05 2.29 -22.65
C LYS A 65 -0.42 1.04 -23.27
N ARG A 66 -1.18 -0.03 -23.52
CA ARG A 66 -0.80 -1.27 -24.19
C ARG A 66 0.68 -1.66 -24.02
N GLY A 67 0.99 -2.46 -23.02
CA GLY A 67 2.25 -3.20 -22.94
C GLY A 67 3.23 -2.80 -21.85
N SER A 68 2.96 -1.80 -21.05
CA SER A 68 3.75 -1.57 -19.84
C SER A 68 3.03 -2.21 -18.66
N GLY A 69 3.44 -3.39 -18.26
CA GLY A 69 3.11 -3.97 -16.95
C GLY A 69 3.75 -3.14 -15.82
N GLN A 70 3.50 -1.84 -15.82
CA GLN A 70 3.95 -0.94 -14.77
C GLN A 70 2.94 -1.00 -13.64
N THR A 71 3.26 -1.75 -12.62
CA THR A 71 2.64 -1.62 -11.31
C THR A 71 3.28 -0.47 -10.54
N CYS A 72 2.65 -0.01 -9.48
CA CYS A 72 3.24 1.01 -8.60
C CYS A 72 4.57 0.46 -8.04
N ALA A 73 5.70 1.09 -8.34
CA ALA A 73 7.05 0.61 -7.99
C ALA A 73 7.20 0.11 -6.52
N PRO A 74 6.59 0.74 -5.48
CA PRO A 74 6.58 0.16 -4.14
C PRO A 74 5.86 -1.18 -4.03
N LEU A 75 4.79 -1.40 -4.81
CA LEU A 75 4.05 -2.66 -4.78
C LEU A 75 4.80 -3.76 -5.49
N ASP A 76 5.55 -3.46 -6.55
CA ASP A 76 6.45 -4.42 -7.21
C ASP A 76 7.54 -4.89 -6.25
N GLU A 77 8.19 -3.95 -5.54
CA GLU A 77 9.17 -4.29 -4.51
C GLU A 77 8.61 -5.25 -3.44
N LEU A 78 7.33 -5.09 -3.09
CA LEU A 78 6.67 -5.96 -2.12
C LEU A 78 6.25 -7.29 -2.76
N ALA A 79 5.76 -7.25 -3.98
CA ALA A 79 5.33 -8.42 -4.73
C ALA A 79 6.48 -9.41 -4.94
N GLU A 80 7.71 -8.95 -5.22
CA GLU A 80 8.91 -9.80 -5.28
C GLU A 80 9.15 -10.63 -4.00
N CYS A 81 8.61 -10.18 -2.87
CA CYS A 81 8.78 -10.85 -1.58
C CYS A 81 7.54 -11.64 -1.13
N VAL A 82 6.38 -11.38 -1.72
CA VAL A 82 5.08 -11.95 -1.30
C VAL A 82 4.45 -12.79 -2.42
N ALA A 83 4.89 -12.64 -3.65
CA ALA A 83 4.36 -13.37 -4.78
C ALA A 83 5.07 -14.72 -4.95
N ALA A 84 4.30 -15.80 -4.81
CA ALA A 84 4.51 -16.98 -5.63
C ALA A 84 3.56 -16.91 -6.83
N PRO A 85 4.02 -17.24 -8.03
CA PRO A 85 3.14 -17.34 -9.18
C PRO A 85 2.33 -18.64 -9.09
N GLY A 86 1.04 -18.55 -9.10
CA GLY A 86 0.26 -19.72 -9.38
C GLY A 86 -1.14 -19.76 -8.81
N SER A 87 -2.06 -19.83 -9.72
CA SER A 87 -3.38 -20.43 -9.57
C SER A 87 -4.55 -19.58 -9.10
N VAL A 88 -5.62 -19.70 -9.85
CA VAL A 88 -6.90 -18.96 -9.82
C VAL A 88 -7.80 -19.34 -8.62
N GLU A 89 -7.30 -20.10 -7.65
CA GLU A 89 -8.04 -20.51 -6.45
C GLU A 89 -7.88 -19.57 -5.23
N ASP A 90 -7.21 -18.43 -5.40
CA ASP A 90 -6.56 -17.66 -4.34
C ASP A 90 -7.36 -16.53 -3.67
N SER A 91 -8.67 -16.44 -3.81
CA SER A 91 -9.41 -15.38 -3.10
C SER A 91 -9.54 -15.64 -1.58
N PHE A 92 -9.47 -16.92 -1.17
CA PHE A 92 -9.48 -17.31 0.25
C PHE A 92 -8.13 -17.05 0.92
N ASP A 93 -7.07 -17.19 0.14
CA ASP A 93 -5.67 -17.03 0.56
C ASP A 93 -5.29 -15.56 0.80
N ALA A 94 -5.85 -14.62 0.03
CA ALA A 94 -5.55 -13.19 0.16
C ALA A 94 -5.97 -12.60 1.53
N ALA A 95 -7.07 -13.07 2.12
CA ALA A 95 -7.52 -12.61 3.43
C ALA A 95 -6.62 -13.15 4.54
N GLU A 96 -6.18 -14.41 4.43
CA GLU A 96 -5.28 -15.03 5.38
C GLU A 96 -3.87 -14.42 5.29
N THR A 97 -3.34 -14.23 4.09
CA THR A 97 -2.08 -13.50 3.85
C THR A 97 -2.13 -12.10 4.44
N GLY A 98 -3.24 -11.38 4.27
CA GLY A 98 -3.44 -10.07 4.88
C GLY A 98 -3.41 -10.10 6.42
N ARG A 99 -3.96 -11.15 7.04
CA ARG A 99 -3.88 -11.36 8.50
C ARG A 99 -2.46 -11.64 8.96
N LEU A 100 -1.73 -12.48 8.25
CA LEU A 100 -0.34 -12.82 8.54
C LEU A 100 0.58 -11.60 8.43
N ILE A 101 0.43 -10.81 7.37
CA ILE A 101 1.16 -9.53 7.21
C ILE A 101 0.84 -8.59 8.37
N SER A 102 -0.43 -8.45 8.73
CA SER A 102 -0.84 -7.60 9.85
C SER A 102 -0.27 -8.08 11.19
N ALA A 103 -0.23 -9.39 11.42
CA ALA A 103 0.38 -9.99 12.61
C ALA A 103 1.89 -9.74 12.63
N PHE A 104 2.59 -9.96 11.51
CA PHE A 104 4.01 -9.66 11.37
C PHE A 104 4.32 -8.20 11.67
N LEU A 105 3.58 -7.26 11.09
CA LEU A 105 3.80 -5.83 11.32
C LEU A 105 3.67 -5.43 12.78
N ARG A 106 2.84 -6.12 13.56
CA ARG A 106 2.71 -5.88 15.01
C ARG A 106 3.94 -6.32 15.80
N THR A 107 4.74 -7.24 15.29
CA THR A 107 5.99 -7.69 15.94
C THR A 107 7.15 -6.73 15.73
N LEU A 108 7.05 -5.83 14.75
CA LEU A 108 8.11 -4.89 14.41
C LEU A 108 8.18 -3.71 15.40
N PRO A 109 9.39 -3.18 15.67
CA PRO A 109 9.55 -1.89 16.33
C PRO A 109 8.74 -0.79 15.62
N GLU A 110 8.23 0.18 16.37
CA GLU A 110 7.32 1.21 15.86
C GLU A 110 7.91 1.99 14.67
N GLU A 111 9.18 2.40 14.75
CA GLU A 111 9.86 3.11 13.66
C GLU A 111 9.91 2.25 12.40
N THR A 112 10.35 1.00 12.51
CA THR A 112 10.45 0.07 11.36
C THR A 112 9.09 -0.18 10.73
N ARG A 113 8.07 -0.43 11.56
CA ARG A 113 6.69 -0.61 11.10
C ARG A 113 6.17 0.64 10.39
N SER A 114 6.44 1.82 10.93
CA SER A 114 6.01 3.08 10.34
C SER A 114 6.68 3.34 9.00
N ILE A 115 8.00 3.08 8.87
CA ILE A 115 8.74 3.16 7.61
C ILE A 115 8.14 2.22 6.57
N PHE A 116 7.85 0.96 6.96
CA PHE A 116 7.24 -0.03 6.09
C PHE A 116 5.86 0.39 5.60
N LEU A 117 4.98 0.85 6.49
CA LEU A 117 3.65 1.34 6.12
C LEU A 117 3.72 2.58 5.23
N ARG A 118 4.66 3.50 5.49
CA ARG A 118 4.87 4.67 4.64
C ARG A 118 5.21 4.26 3.21
N ARG A 119 6.12 3.31 3.03
CA ARG A 119 6.53 2.87 1.71
C ARG A 119 5.43 2.10 0.97
N TYR A 120 4.82 1.09 1.60
CA TYR A 120 3.96 0.13 0.92
C TYR A 120 2.46 0.42 1.03
N TRP A 121 2.04 1.15 2.05
CA TRP A 121 0.65 1.55 2.18
C TRP A 121 0.39 2.95 1.60
N TYR A 122 1.24 3.91 1.94
CA TYR A 122 1.09 5.31 1.49
C TYR A 122 1.85 5.60 0.21
N CYS A 123 2.66 4.68 -0.28
CA CYS A 123 3.51 4.81 -1.46
C CYS A 123 4.47 6.01 -1.41
N ASP A 124 4.88 6.44 -0.20
CA ASP A 124 5.82 7.55 -0.02
C ASP A 124 7.17 7.21 -0.67
N ALA A 125 7.84 8.21 -1.25
CA ALA A 125 9.20 8.06 -1.74
C ALA A 125 10.19 7.83 -0.58
N THR A 126 11.25 7.06 -0.81
CA THR A 126 12.26 6.78 0.22
C THR A 126 12.92 8.04 0.77
N ALA A 127 13.08 9.07 -0.07
CA ALA A 127 13.59 10.37 0.34
C ALA A 127 12.63 11.11 1.29
N ASP A 128 11.31 11.09 1.04
CA ASP A 128 10.29 11.69 1.90
C ASP A 128 10.24 11.00 3.26
N ILE A 129 10.35 9.66 3.26
CA ILE A 129 10.42 8.87 4.50
C ILE A 129 11.68 9.24 5.29
N ALA A 130 12.83 9.33 4.62
CA ALA A 130 14.09 9.71 5.25
C ALA A 130 14.01 11.09 5.91
N ALA A 131 13.49 12.09 5.18
CA ALA A 131 13.28 13.43 5.69
C ALA A 131 12.33 13.46 6.91
N ARG A 132 11.25 12.68 6.88
CA ARG A 132 10.25 12.60 7.96
C ARG A 132 10.82 12.06 9.26
N TYR A 133 11.69 11.05 9.19
CA TYR A 133 12.24 10.38 10.38
C TYR A 133 13.66 10.83 10.73
N GLY A 134 14.22 11.84 10.05
CA GLY A 134 15.58 12.30 10.28
C GLY A 134 16.65 11.24 9.97
N LEU A 135 16.38 10.39 8.99
CA LEU A 135 17.26 9.29 8.57
C LEU A 135 17.91 9.60 7.22
N THR A 136 18.95 8.86 6.89
CA THR A 136 19.47 8.84 5.51
C THR A 136 18.59 7.93 4.63
N GLU A 137 18.47 8.26 3.35
CA GLU A 137 17.72 7.43 2.40
C GLU A 137 18.29 6.01 2.30
N SER A 138 19.61 5.87 2.38
CA SER A 138 20.28 4.57 2.43
C SER A 138 19.82 3.73 3.63
N LYS A 139 19.70 4.33 4.83
CA LYS A 139 19.19 3.65 6.02
C LYS A 139 17.75 3.19 5.83
N VAL A 140 16.90 4.02 5.23
CA VAL A 140 15.51 3.67 4.90
C VAL A 140 15.48 2.47 3.96
N ARG A 141 16.23 2.49 2.85
CA ARG A 141 16.32 1.38 1.88
C ARG A 141 16.78 0.08 2.53
N VAL A 142 17.84 0.12 3.34
CA VAL A 142 18.34 -1.06 4.08
C VAL A 142 17.28 -1.59 5.05
N THR A 143 16.59 -0.71 5.78
CA THR A 143 15.53 -1.10 6.70
C THR A 143 14.39 -1.80 5.96
N LEU A 144 13.93 -1.24 4.84
CA LEU A 144 12.89 -1.83 4.00
C LEU A 144 13.31 -3.19 3.45
N HIS A 145 14.52 -3.30 2.89
CA HIS A 145 15.05 -4.55 2.36
C HIS A 145 15.09 -5.66 3.43
N ARG A 146 15.65 -5.37 4.61
CA ARG A 146 15.70 -6.32 5.72
C ARG A 146 14.32 -6.72 6.22
N THR A 147 13.38 -5.76 6.25
CA THR A 147 12.02 -6.03 6.70
C THR A 147 11.27 -6.90 5.71
N ARG A 148 11.45 -6.69 4.39
CA ARG A 148 10.90 -7.58 3.35
C ARG A 148 11.43 -9.01 3.50
N GLY A 149 12.73 -9.20 3.67
CA GLY A 149 13.32 -10.51 3.89
C GLY A 149 12.74 -11.23 5.11
N LYS A 150 12.54 -10.50 6.22
CA LYS A 150 11.90 -11.06 7.42
C LYS A 150 10.44 -11.40 7.18
N LEU A 151 9.70 -10.58 6.42
CA LEU A 151 8.32 -10.85 6.05
C LEU A 151 8.22 -12.12 5.20
N ALA A 152 9.08 -12.26 4.18
CA ALA A 152 9.12 -13.44 3.33
C ALA A 152 9.35 -14.71 4.16
N ALA A 153 10.36 -14.73 5.02
CA ALA A 153 10.63 -15.87 5.93
C ALA A 153 9.43 -16.17 6.85
N TYR A 154 8.81 -15.11 7.39
CA TYR A 154 7.63 -15.26 8.27
C TYR A 154 6.44 -15.90 7.56
N LEU A 155 6.20 -15.52 6.30
CA LEU A 155 5.12 -16.07 5.49
C LEU A 155 5.41 -17.52 5.10
N GLN A 156 6.66 -17.84 4.68
CA GLN A 156 7.10 -19.22 4.37
C GLN A 156 6.90 -20.18 5.55
N GLU A 157 7.31 -19.79 6.75
CA GLU A 157 7.15 -20.60 7.97
C GLU A 157 5.69 -20.93 8.27
N ARG A 158 4.74 -20.15 7.77
CA ARG A 158 3.30 -20.31 8.02
C ARG A 158 2.53 -20.89 6.85
N GLY A 159 3.27 -21.37 5.83
CA GLY A 159 2.66 -22.02 4.66
C GLY A 159 1.82 -21.07 3.80
N ALA A 160 1.94 -19.76 4.02
CA ALA A 160 1.46 -18.80 3.04
C ALA A 160 2.39 -18.94 1.83
N ALA A 161 1.86 -19.51 0.72
CA ALA A 161 2.62 -19.76 -0.48
C ALA A 161 3.32 -18.50 -0.95
N LEU A 162 4.62 -18.63 -1.19
CA LEU A 162 5.43 -17.63 -1.89
C LEU A 162 5.44 -17.98 -3.34
#